data_77b57b968c62e2ebc575b661133c2f65
#
_entry.id   77b57b968c62e2ebc575b661133c2f65
#
_cell.length_a   1.000
_cell.length_b   1.000
_cell.length_c   1.000
_cell.angle_alpha   90.00
_cell.angle_beta   90.00
_cell.angle_gamma   90.00
#
_symmetry.space_group_name_H-M   'P 1'
#
loop_
_entity.id
_entity.type
_entity.pdbx_description
1 polymer ?
#
loop_
_entity_poly.entity_id
_entity_poly.type
_entity_poly.pdbx_seq_one_letter_code
_entity_poly.pdbx_strand_id
1 'polypeptide(L)'
;MKLAPYAAHPEKSRGRRFKEETSTLRNDFQRDRDRVIHSTAFRRLEYKTQVFVNHEGDLFRTRLTHSLEVAQIARSIARTLNLHEDLAEAIALAHDLGHTPFGHAGQDALNRCMKEYGGFEHNLQSLRVVDLLEQRYAAFDGLNLTFETREGILKHCSIKNAERLGDVGQRFLDKTETTLEGQIANFADEIAYNNHDIDDGIRSGLLTIDQLMEVSLFKEHALKVKALYPDLSQKRL
;
A
#
# COMPACT_ATOMS: atom_id res chain seq x y z
N MET A 1 11.44 20.08 -7.17
CA MET A 1 11.89 20.14 -5.77
C MET A 1 13.24 19.45 -5.68
N LYS A 2 14.20 19.94 -4.89
CA LYS A 2 15.50 19.27 -4.74
C LYS A 2 15.33 18.15 -3.70
N LEU A 3 15.60 16.91 -4.11
CA LEU A 3 15.53 15.76 -3.20
C LEU A 3 16.57 15.87 -2.09
N ALA A 4 16.22 15.38 -0.92
CA ALA A 4 17.15 15.27 0.22
C ALA A 4 18.27 14.25 -0.10
N PRO A 5 19.46 14.38 0.51
CA PRO A 5 20.57 13.45 0.28
C PRO A 5 20.25 12.00 0.65
N TYR A 6 19.29 11.80 1.57
CA TYR A 6 18.83 10.50 2.04
C TYR A 6 17.63 9.92 1.25
N ALA A 7 17.09 10.67 0.29
CA ALA A 7 16.02 10.20 -0.57
C ALA A 7 16.54 9.15 -1.57
N ALA A 8 15.64 8.33 -2.07
CA ALA A 8 15.93 7.46 -3.20
C ALA A 8 16.08 8.30 -4.49
N HIS A 9 17.23 8.18 -5.13
CA HIS A 9 17.56 8.90 -6.36
C HIS A 9 17.48 7.94 -7.55
N PRO A 10 16.68 8.22 -8.60
CA PRO A 10 16.54 7.32 -9.76
C PRO A 10 17.88 6.96 -10.42
N GLU A 11 18.83 7.91 -10.48
CA GLU A 11 20.16 7.71 -11.03
C GLU A 11 21.08 6.81 -10.18
N LYS A 12 20.67 6.52 -8.93
CA LYS A 12 21.36 5.61 -8.02
C LYS A 12 20.58 4.32 -7.79
N SER A 13 19.48 4.12 -8.52
CA SER A 13 18.66 2.92 -8.40
C SER A 13 19.49 1.67 -8.73
N ARG A 14 19.20 0.59 -8.01
CA ARG A 14 19.73 -0.75 -8.33
C ARG A 14 19.14 -1.31 -9.63
N GLY A 15 18.18 -0.59 -10.24
CA GLY A 15 17.63 -0.86 -11.54
C GLY A 15 16.57 -1.95 -11.57
N ARG A 16 16.38 -2.52 -12.74
CA ARG A 16 15.34 -3.51 -13.08
C ARG A 16 15.94 -4.88 -13.30
N ARG A 17 15.12 -5.94 -13.15
CA ARG A 17 15.56 -7.32 -13.43
C ARG A 17 15.90 -7.54 -14.90
N PHE A 18 15.13 -6.96 -15.80
CA PHE A 18 15.36 -7.02 -17.23
C PHE A 18 15.76 -5.65 -17.74
N LYS A 19 16.83 -5.62 -18.54
CA LYS A 19 17.33 -4.37 -19.13
C LYS A 19 16.32 -3.81 -20.13
N GLU A 20 16.03 -2.53 -20.01
CA GLU A 20 15.17 -1.79 -20.93
C GLU A 20 15.80 -0.47 -21.33
N GLU A 21 15.34 0.10 -22.43
CA GLU A 21 15.71 1.45 -22.81
C GLU A 21 15.22 2.50 -21.80
N THR A 22 16.07 3.47 -21.53
CA THR A 22 15.72 4.60 -20.67
C THR A 22 14.71 5.52 -21.36
N SER A 23 13.76 6.02 -20.62
CA SER A 23 12.81 7.03 -21.13
C SER A 23 13.42 8.43 -21.00
N THR A 24 13.27 9.23 -22.03
CA THR A 24 13.66 10.65 -22.02
C THR A 24 12.62 11.54 -21.31
N LEU A 25 11.40 11.05 -21.11
CA LEU A 25 10.27 11.83 -20.57
C LEU A 25 9.95 11.51 -19.12
N ARG A 26 10.32 10.33 -18.64
CA ARG A 26 9.95 9.81 -17.31
C ARG A 26 11.14 9.14 -16.65
N ASN A 27 11.36 9.42 -15.37
CA ASN A 27 12.31 8.65 -14.58
C ASN A 27 11.79 7.23 -14.31
N ASP A 28 12.64 6.36 -13.76
CA ASP A 28 12.27 4.95 -13.55
C ASP A 28 11.16 4.76 -12.51
N PHE A 29 11.10 5.57 -11.47
CA PHE A 29 10.04 5.48 -10.45
C PHE A 29 8.68 5.96 -10.99
N GLN A 30 8.67 6.97 -11.87
CA GLN A 30 7.44 7.35 -12.60
C GLN A 30 6.96 6.21 -13.50
N ARG A 31 7.89 5.54 -14.20
CA ARG A 31 7.55 4.36 -15.01
C ARG A 31 6.97 3.24 -14.15
N ASP A 32 7.49 3.02 -12.95
CA ASP A 32 6.96 2.01 -12.02
C ASP A 32 5.53 2.31 -11.60
N ARG A 33 5.26 3.54 -11.16
CA ARG A 33 3.91 4.01 -10.82
C ARG A 33 2.95 3.78 -11.99
N ASP A 34 3.31 4.22 -13.18
CA ASP A 34 2.47 4.08 -14.37
C ASP A 34 2.20 2.59 -14.69
N ARG A 35 3.20 1.71 -14.54
CA ARG A 35 3.04 0.26 -14.73
C ARG A 35 2.09 -0.37 -13.74
N VAL A 36 2.15 0.04 -12.49
CA VAL A 36 1.23 -0.41 -11.43
C VAL A 36 -0.20 0.02 -11.76
N ILE A 37 -0.44 1.29 -12.03
CA ILE A 37 -1.77 1.84 -12.33
C ILE A 37 -2.40 1.12 -13.53
N HIS A 38 -1.62 0.84 -14.57
CA HIS A 38 -2.11 0.18 -15.77
C HIS A 38 -2.17 -1.35 -15.68
N SER A 39 -1.78 -1.97 -14.55
CA SER A 39 -1.82 -3.41 -14.37
C SER A 39 -3.25 -3.95 -14.24
N THR A 40 -3.43 -5.22 -14.53
CA THR A 40 -4.71 -5.91 -14.34
C THR A 40 -5.00 -6.10 -12.84
N ALA A 41 -3.97 -6.38 -12.07
CA ALA A 41 -4.07 -6.57 -10.62
C ALA A 41 -4.56 -5.31 -9.92
N PHE A 42 -4.10 -4.12 -10.33
CA PHE A 42 -4.55 -2.84 -9.76
C PHE A 42 -6.06 -2.62 -9.99
N ARG A 43 -6.55 -2.85 -11.20
CA ARG A 43 -7.99 -2.76 -11.47
C ARG A 43 -8.83 -3.76 -10.66
N ARG A 44 -8.29 -4.96 -10.38
CA ARG A 44 -8.98 -5.96 -9.56
C ARG A 44 -9.14 -5.56 -8.09
N LEU A 45 -8.40 -4.59 -7.60
CA LEU A 45 -8.56 -4.07 -6.23
C LEU A 45 -9.96 -3.48 -6.00
N GLU A 46 -10.65 -3.03 -7.05
CA GLU A 46 -12.03 -2.55 -6.97
C GLU A 46 -13.01 -3.62 -6.47
N TYR A 47 -12.74 -4.89 -6.78
CA TYR A 47 -13.58 -6.03 -6.41
C TYR A 47 -13.13 -6.72 -5.11
N LYS A 48 -12.16 -6.15 -4.41
CA LYS A 48 -11.67 -6.66 -3.13
C LYS A 48 -12.09 -5.71 -2.01
N THR A 49 -12.81 -6.24 -1.02
CA THR A 49 -13.21 -5.47 0.15
C THR A 49 -12.00 -5.03 0.96
N GLN A 50 -12.06 -3.81 1.53
CA GLN A 50 -11.10 -3.38 2.55
C GLN A 50 -11.46 -4.05 3.89
N VAL A 51 -12.59 -3.70 4.47
CA VAL A 51 -13.13 -4.31 5.70
C VAL A 51 -14.56 -4.76 5.47
N PHE A 52 -15.43 -3.89 4.98
CA PHE A 52 -16.86 -4.15 4.77
C PHE A 52 -17.15 -4.62 3.35
N VAL A 53 -18.14 -5.49 3.21
CA VAL A 53 -18.54 -6.04 1.91
C VAL A 53 -19.43 -5.04 1.17
N ASN A 54 -19.04 -4.64 -0.04
CA ASN A 54 -19.65 -3.52 -0.77
C ASN A 54 -21.12 -3.74 -1.16
N HIS A 55 -21.62 -4.98 -1.23
CA HIS A 55 -23.03 -5.23 -1.53
C HIS A 55 -23.98 -4.84 -0.40
N GLU A 56 -23.46 -4.56 0.79
CA GLU A 56 -24.23 -4.02 1.92
C GLU A 56 -24.29 -2.49 1.90
N GLY A 57 -23.52 -1.83 1.02
CA GLY A 57 -23.51 -0.38 0.84
C GLY A 57 -22.43 0.04 -0.15
N ASP A 58 -22.80 0.81 -1.17
CA ASP A 58 -21.94 1.28 -2.26
C ASP A 58 -20.90 2.34 -1.84
N LEU A 59 -20.99 2.83 -0.60
CA LEU A 59 -20.07 3.83 -0.04
C LEU A 59 -18.93 3.23 0.79
N PHE A 60 -18.89 1.92 1.02
CA PHE A 60 -17.79 1.28 1.70
C PHE A 60 -16.55 1.21 0.80
N ARG A 61 -15.38 1.36 1.42
CA ARG A 61 -14.11 1.38 0.69
C ARG A 61 -13.76 0.02 0.11
N THR A 62 -13.32 0.04 -1.14
CA THR A 62 -12.62 -1.07 -1.78
C THR A 62 -11.12 -0.94 -1.54
N ARG A 63 -10.35 -2.01 -1.80
CA ARG A 63 -8.88 -1.92 -1.76
C ARG A 63 -8.33 -0.95 -2.80
N LEU A 64 -9.04 -0.69 -3.89
CA LEU A 64 -8.64 0.31 -4.88
C LEU A 64 -8.70 1.72 -4.28
N THR A 65 -9.82 2.10 -3.68
CA THR A 65 -9.97 3.43 -3.07
C THR A 65 -9.01 3.61 -1.89
N HIS A 66 -8.83 2.58 -1.05
CA HIS A 66 -7.81 2.56 -0.01
C HIS A 66 -6.41 2.81 -0.56
N SER A 67 -5.96 2.05 -1.57
CA SER A 67 -4.61 2.22 -2.14
C SER A 67 -4.39 3.61 -2.73
N LEU A 68 -5.42 4.25 -3.30
CA LEU A 68 -5.35 5.63 -3.79
C LEU A 68 -5.19 6.63 -2.65
N GLU A 69 -5.93 6.46 -1.56
CA GLU A 69 -5.85 7.33 -0.38
C GLU A 69 -4.49 7.15 0.33
N VAL A 70 -3.98 5.91 0.46
CA VAL A 70 -2.60 5.64 0.95
C VAL A 70 -1.56 6.35 0.09
N ALA A 71 -1.67 6.26 -1.23
CA ALA A 71 -0.74 6.90 -2.15
C ALA A 71 -0.76 8.43 -2.02
N GLN A 72 -1.93 9.03 -1.84
CA GLN A 72 -2.08 10.47 -1.62
C GLN A 72 -1.42 10.92 -0.31
N ILE A 73 -1.59 10.17 0.77
CA ILE A 73 -0.95 10.45 2.08
C ILE A 73 0.57 10.28 1.96
N ALA A 74 1.04 9.16 1.38
CA ALA A 74 2.46 8.87 1.20
C ALA A 74 3.17 9.99 0.41
N ARG A 75 2.58 10.47 -0.68
CA ARG A 75 3.09 11.60 -1.46
C ARG A 75 3.16 12.88 -0.64
N SER A 76 2.15 13.17 0.17
CA SER A 76 2.12 14.38 1.00
C SER A 76 3.26 14.37 2.03
N ILE A 77 3.50 13.23 2.67
CA ILE A 77 4.61 13.05 3.61
C ILE A 77 5.95 13.12 2.86
N ALA A 78 6.10 12.41 1.74
CA ALA A 78 7.32 12.41 0.95
C ALA A 78 7.71 13.82 0.51
N ARG A 79 6.74 14.62 0.04
CA ARG A 79 6.95 16.03 -0.33
C ARG A 79 7.46 16.86 0.84
N THR A 80 6.87 16.70 2.02
CA THR A 80 7.26 17.44 3.23
C THR A 80 8.70 17.12 3.65
N LEU A 81 9.12 15.87 3.45
CA LEU A 81 10.47 15.39 3.80
C LEU A 81 11.48 15.48 2.65
N ASN A 82 11.12 16.08 1.51
CA ASN A 82 11.93 16.13 0.30
C ASN A 82 12.39 14.74 -0.21
N LEU A 83 11.55 13.73 -0.06
CA LEU A 83 11.74 12.39 -0.59
C LEU A 83 11.16 12.25 -1.99
N HIS A 84 11.39 11.11 -2.64
CA HIS A 84 10.92 10.88 -4.00
C HIS A 84 9.43 10.49 -4.03
N GLU A 85 8.57 11.46 -4.37
CA GLU A 85 7.11 11.28 -4.38
C GLU A 85 6.65 10.11 -5.26
N ASP A 86 7.22 9.97 -6.48
CA ASP A 86 6.79 8.91 -7.41
C ASP A 86 7.14 7.51 -6.90
N LEU A 87 8.25 7.34 -6.17
CA LEU A 87 8.60 6.05 -5.56
C LEU A 87 7.64 5.72 -4.41
N ALA A 88 7.38 6.68 -3.51
CA ALA A 88 6.44 6.48 -2.42
C ALA A 88 5.04 6.14 -2.95
N GLU A 89 4.60 6.82 -4.02
CA GLU A 89 3.33 6.54 -4.70
C GLU A 89 3.31 5.16 -5.35
N ALA A 90 4.37 4.77 -6.07
CA ALA A 90 4.45 3.46 -6.72
C ALA A 90 4.36 2.30 -5.73
N ILE A 91 5.07 2.42 -4.59
CA ILE A 91 5.03 1.43 -3.50
C ILE A 91 3.64 1.37 -2.88
N ALA A 92 3.06 2.53 -2.55
CA ALA A 92 1.73 2.63 -1.95
C ALA A 92 0.63 2.04 -2.86
N LEU A 93 0.67 2.28 -4.17
CA LEU A 93 -0.28 1.71 -5.12
C LEU A 93 -0.12 0.19 -5.30
N ALA A 94 1.09 -0.33 -5.09
CA ALA A 94 1.40 -1.74 -5.34
C ALA A 94 1.28 -2.64 -4.10
N HIS A 95 1.23 -2.09 -2.89
CA HIS A 95 1.34 -2.87 -1.66
C HIS A 95 0.27 -3.96 -1.51
N ASP A 96 -0.95 -3.70 -1.98
CA ASP A 96 -2.13 -4.57 -1.80
C ASP A 96 -2.47 -5.44 -3.04
N LEU A 97 -1.66 -5.41 -4.11
CA LEU A 97 -1.97 -6.12 -5.36
C LEU A 97 -2.22 -7.62 -5.16
N GLY A 98 -1.51 -8.24 -4.24
CA GLY A 98 -1.61 -9.67 -3.91
C GLY A 98 -2.62 -10.00 -2.83
N HIS A 99 -3.36 -9.03 -2.28
CA HIS A 99 -4.30 -9.29 -1.20
C HIS A 99 -5.49 -10.16 -1.67
N THR A 100 -5.99 -10.99 -0.76
CA THR A 100 -7.16 -11.86 -1.01
C THR A 100 -8.48 -11.08 -0.94
N PRO A 101 -9.57 -11.58 -1.57
CA PRO A 101 -10.91 -11.18 -1.19
C PRO A 101 -11.17 -11.47 0.30
N PHE A 102 -12.08 -10.72 0.91
CA PHE A 102 -12.48 -10.87 2.33
C PHE A 102 -11.35 -10.63 3.35
N GLY A 103 -10.42 -9.74 3.03
CA GLY A 103 -9.39 -9.27 3.95
C GLY A 103 -8.54 -10.39 4.56
N HIS A 104 -8.22 -10.26 5.84
CA HIS A 104 -7.41 -11.25 6.57
C HIS A 104 -8.11 -12.60 6.73
N ALA A 105 -9.44 -12.62 6.87
CA ALA A 105 -10.20 -13.90 6.93
C ALA A 105 -10.00 -14.73 5.65
N GLY A 106 -10.01 -14.09 4.49
CA GLY A 106 -9.70 -14.72 3.21
C GLY A 106 -8.25 -15.20 3.12
N GLN A 107 -7.31 -14.41 3.61
CA GLN A 107 -5.91 -14.81 3.69
C GLN A 107 -5.70 -16.04 4.57
N ASP A 108 -6.27 -16.05 5.76
CA ASP A 108 -6.15 -17.17 6.69
C ASP A 108 -6.76 -18.47 6.13
N ALA A 109 -7.91 -18.35 5.48
CA ALA A 109 -8.55 -19.49 4.82
C ALA A 109 -7.64 -20.02 3.69
N LEU A 110 -7.15 -19.15 2.82
CA LEU A 110 -6.26 -19.53 1.71
C LEU A 110 -4.93 -20.10 2.22
N ASN A 111 -4.35 -19.50 3.25
CA ASN A 111 -3.11 -20.01 3.87
C ASN A 111 -3.30 -21.44 4.42
N ARG A 112 -4.45 -21.73 5.07
CA ARG A 112 -4.76 -23.10 5.51
C ARG A 112 -4.87 -24.08 4.34
N CYS A 113 -5.58 -23.69 3.28
CA CYS A 113 -5.74 -24.54 2.10
C CYS A 113 -4.41 -24.80 1.36
N MET A 114 -3.53 -23.81 1.38
CA MET A 114 -2.23 -23.87 0.70
C MET A 114 -1.09 -24.43 1.57
N LYS A 115 -1.36 -24.94 2.77
CA LYS A 115 -0.35 -25.36 3.74
C LYS A 115 0.67 -26.34 3.15
N GLU A 116 0.22 -27.34 2.40
CA GLU A 116 1.07 -28.34 1.75
C GLU A 116 1.89 -27.78 0.57
N TYR A 117 1.49 -26.61 0.06
CA TYR A 117 2.15 -25.91 -1.07
C TYR A 117 2.99 -24.72 -0.63
N GLY A 118 3.27 -24.60 0.69
CA GLY A 118 4.11 -23.53 1.24
C GLY A 118 3.32 -22.39 1.86
N GLY A 119 2.00 -22.48 1.93
CA GLY A 119 1.12 -21.46 2.51
C GLY A 119 0.81 -20.31 1.56
N PHE A 120 0.16 -19.30 2.10
CA PHE A 120 -0.16 -18.05 1.39
C PHE A 120 0.11 -16.85 2.29
N GLU A 121 0.71 -15.81 1.70
CA GLU A 121 0.97 -14.53 2.36
C GLU A 121 0.86 -13.40 1.30
N HIS A 122 0.08 -12.36 1.59
CA HIS A 122 -0.31 -11.35 0.60
C HIS A 122 0.86 -10.49 0.11
N ASN A 123 1.86 -10.17 0.95
CA ASN A 123 3.03 -9.40 0.52
C ASN A 123 3.88 -10.18 -0.50
N LEU A 124 4.08 -11.48 -0.25
CA LEU A 124 4.75 -12.37 -1.20
C LEU A 124 3.96 -12.49 -2.50
N GLN A 125 2.64 -12.55 -2.41
CA GLN A 125 1.77 -12.59 -3.58
C GLN A 125 1.79 -11.25 -4.32
N SER A 126 1.86 -10.09 -3.64
CA SER A 126 2.03 -8.79 -4.30
C SER A 126 3.32 -8.74 -5.11
N LEU A 127 4.43 -9.20 -4.53
CA LEU A 127 5.69 -9.32 -5.26
C LEU A 127 5.58 -10.28 -6.44
N ARG A 128 4.95 -11.45 -6.26
CA ARG A 128 4.73 -12.42 -7.33
C ARG A 128 3.88 -11.86 -8.47
N VAL A 129 2.88 -11.05 -8.17
CA VAL A 129 2.05 -10.35 -9.17
C VAL A 129 2.91 -9.44 -10.04
N VAL A 130 3.72 -8.57 -9.42
CA VAL A 130 4.52 -7.59 -10.16
C VAL A 130 5.75 -8.20 -10.84
N ASP A 131 6.28 -9.30 -10.33
CA ASP A 131 7.48 -9.95 -10.86
C ASP A 131 7.19 -11.01 -11.93
N LEU A 132 5.95 -11.62 -11.93
CA LEU A 132 5.69 -12.81 -12.72
C LEU A 132 4.30 -12.86 -13.35
N LEU A 133 3.22 -12.52 -12.62
CA LEU A 133 1.86 -12.87 -13.04
C LEU A 133 1.22 -11.86 -13.99
N GLU A 134 1.66 -10.61 -14.02
CA GLU A 134 1.22 -9.65 -15.02
C GLU A 134 1.88 -9.95 -16.37
N GLN A 135 1.06 -10.07 -17.42
CA GLN A 135 1.51 -10.41 -18.77
C GLN A 135 1.18 -9.26 -19.73
N ARG A 136 2.07 -8.26 -19.79
CA ARG A 136 1.88 -7.05 -20.59
C ARG A 136 3.00 -6.75 -21.57
N TYR A 137 4.17 -7.32 -21.36
CA TYR A 137 5.39 -7.03 -22.11
C TYR A 137 5.85 -8.26 -22.86
N ALA A 138 6.23 -8.11 -24.13
CA ALA A 138 6.65 -9.25 -24.95
C ALA A 138 8.00 -9.84 -24.51
N ALA A 139 8.84 -9.04 -23.86
CA ALA A 139 10.22 -9.43 -23.54
C ALA A 139 10.37 -10.09 -22.15
N PHE A 140 9.38 -9.97 -21.27
CA PHE A 140 9.45 -10.51 -19.92
C PHE A 140 8.07 -10.64 -19.28
N ASP A 141 7.96 -11.54 -18.30
CA ASP A 141 6.82 -11.65 -17.41
C ASP A 141 6.88 -10.58 -16.32
N GLY A 142 5.72 -10.24 -15.75
CA GLY A 142 5.59 -9.23 -14.72
C GLY A 142 5.63 -7.81 -15.26
N LEU A 143 5.86 -6.87 -14.35
CA LEU A 143 5.92 -5.43 -14.61
C LEU A 143 7.34 -4.89 -14.73
N ASN A 144 8.36 -5.70 -14.41
CA ASN A 144 9.77 -5.30 -14.39
C ASN A 144 9.99 -3.98 -13.63
N LEU A 145 9.50 -3.91 -12.39
CA LEU A 145 9.68 -2.73 -11.53
C LEU A 145 11.13 -2.61 -11.04
N THR A 146 11.53 -1.42 -10.62
CA THR A 146 12.83 -1.19 -9.99
C THR A 146 12.98 -1.97 -8.70
N PHE A 147 14.23 -2.20 -8.30
CA PHE A 147 14.55 -2.85 -7.03
C PHE A 147 13.86 -2.16 -5.85
N GLU A 148 13.93 -0.85 -5.78
CA GLU A 148 13.41 -0.04 -4.69
C GLU A 148 11.88 -0.17 -4.55
N THR A 149 11.16 -0.19 -5.67
CA THR A 149 9.70 -0.42 -5.65
C THR A 149 9.39 -1.84 -5.20
N ARG A 150 10.09 -2.87 -5.71
CA ARG A 150 9.89 -4.28 -5.35
C ARG A 150 10.21 -4.55 -3.88
N GLU A 151 11.29 -3.99 -3.37
CA GLU A 151 11.67 -4.07 -1.96
C GLU A 151 10.65 -3.38 -1.04
N GLY A 152 10.17 -2.19 -1.44
CA GLY A 152 9.19 -1.42 -0.69
C GLY A 152 7.82 -2.10 -0.57
N ILE A 153 7.41 -2.92 -1.55
CA ILE A 153 6.17 -3.71 -1.50
C ILE A 153 6.20 -4.74 -0.35
N LEU A 154 7.36 -5.29 -0.04
CA LEU A 154 7.51 -6.29 1.01
C LEU A 154 7.57 -5.61 2.38
N LYS A 155 6.45 -5.52 3.10
CA LYS A 155 6.42 -4.96 4.46
C LYS A 155 7.06 -5.90 5.47
N HIS A 156 6.67 -7.16 5.44
CA HIS A 156 7.08 -8.22 6.35
C HIS A 156 7.50 -9.45 5.56
N CYS A 157 8.49 -10.15 6.06
CA CYS A 157 8.92 -11.41 5.48
C CYS A 157 9.56 -12.30 6.56
N SER A 158 9.19 -13.58 6.59
CA SER A 158 9.89 -14.54 7.44
C SER A 158 11.29 -14.83 6.89
N ILE A 159 12.23 -15.17 7.76
CA ILE A 159 13.61 -15.56 7.35
C ILE A 159 13.58 -16.64 6.26
N LYS A 160 12.75 -17.67 6.44
CA LYS A 160 12.58 -18.77 5.46
C LYS A 160 12.12 -18.27 4.09
N ASN A 161 11.27 -17.27 4.02
CA ASN A 161 10.82 -16.70 2.77
C ASN A 161 11.85 -15.73 2.20
N ALA A 162 12.52 -14.95 3.04
CA ALA A 162 13.59 -14.03 2.65
C ALA A 162 14.71 -14.73 1.89
N GLU A 163 15.16 -15.91 2.36
CA GLU A 163 16.16 -16.74 1.69
C GLU A 163 15.79 -17.12 0.25
N ARG A 164 14.49 -17.16 -0.09
CA ARG A 164 13.98 -17.53 -1.41
C ARG A 164 13.77 -16.35 -2.34
N LEU A 165 13.75 -15.14 -1.81
CA LEU A 165 13.42 -13.92 -2.57
C LEU A 165 14.63 -13.25 -3.21
N GLY A 166 15.84 -13.78 -2.98
CA GLY A 166 17.07 -13.23 -3.54
C GLY A 166 17.35 -11.80 -3.06
N ASP A 167 17.56 -10.89 -3.99
CA ASP A 167 17.99 -9.52 -3.72
C ASP A 167 17.03 -8.71 -2.83
N VAL A 168 15.72 -8.83 -3.04
CA VAL A 168 14.69 -8.11 -2.25
C VAL A 168 14.46 -8.72 -0.87
N GLY A 169 14.86 -9.99 -0.68
CA GLY A 169 14.82 -10.67 0.60
C GLY A 169 15.99 -10.32 1.54
N GLN A 170 17.11 -9.86 0.97
CA GLN A 170 18.38 -9.71 1.70
C GLN A 170 18.26 -8.80 2.93
N ARG A 171 17.52 -7.70 2.84
CA ARG A 171 17.34 -6.78 3.98
C ARG A 171 16.74 -7.43 5.23
N PHE A 172 15.89 -8.45 5.08
CA PHE A 172 15.31 -9.17 6.22
C PHE A 172 16.32 -10.10 6.90
N LEU A 173 17.28 -10.61 6.12
CA LEU A 173 18.40 -11.42 6.65
C LEU A 173 19.41 -10.53 7.37
N ASP A 174 19.70 -9.36 6.80
CA ASP A 174 20.66 -8.38 7.33
C ASP A 174 20.04 -7.49 8.42
N LYS A 175 18.71 -7.60 8.65
CA LYS A 175 17.93 -6.76 9.59
C LYS A 175 18.11 -5.26 9.31
N THR A 176 18.10 -4.90 8.03
CA THR A 176 18.12 -3.51 7.55
C THR A 176 16.72 -3.07 7.10
N GLU A 177 16.52 -1.76 7.01
CA GLU A 177 15.27 -1.17 6.58
C GLU A 177 15.28 -0.92 5.07
N THR A 178 14.08 -0.82 4.50
CA THR A 178 13.88 -0.36 3.12
C THR A 178 14.16 1.15 3.01
N THR A 179 14.07 1.70 1.81
CA THR A 179 14.18 3.15 1.59
C THR A 179 13.17 3.92 2.46
N LEU A 180 13.45 5.18 2.76
CA LEU A 180 12.52 6.02 3.53
C LEU A 180 11.16 6.16 2.82
N GLU A 181 11.14 6.16 1.50
CA GLU A 181 9.91 6.14 0.70
C GLU A 181 9.08 4.88 0.96
N GLY A 182 9.72 3.73 1.09
CA GLY A 182 9.05 2.48 1.47
C GLY A 182 8.52 2.51 2.90
N GLN A 183 9.29 3.05 3.84
CA GLN A 183 8.86 3.23 5.23
C GLN A 183 7.65 4.18 5.32
N ILE A 184 7.68 5.29 4.58
CA ILE A 184 6.55 6.24 4.52
C ILE A 184 5.30 5.59 3.94
N ALA A 185 5.43 4.77 2.90
CA ALA A 185 4.29 4.05 2.36
C ALA A 185 3.63 3.15 3.42
N ASN A 186 4.42 2.52 4.30
CA ASN A 186 3.89 1.73 5.41
C ASN A 186 3.15 2.60 6.46
N PHE A 187 3.72 3.74 6.87
CA PHE A 187 3.05 4.67 7.76
C PHE A 187 1.78 5.27 7.16
N ALA A 188 1.80 5.59 5.87
CA ALA A 188 0.63 6.10 5.16
C ALA A 188 -0.50 5.08 5.13
N ASP A 189 -0.18 3.78 4.97
CA ASP A 189 -1.15 2.70 5.04
C ASP A 189 -1.79 2.59 6.42
N GLU A 190 -1.00 2.66 7.50
CA GLU A 190 -1.51 2.64 8.87
C GLU A 190 -2.41 3.85 9.17
N ILE A 191 -2.03 5.04 8.73
CA ILE A 191 -2.85 6.25 8.86
C ILE A 191 -4.16 6.10 8.11
N ALA A 192 -4.12 5.67 6.84
CA ALA A 192 -5.30 5.47 6.01
C ALA A 192 -6.21 4.40 6.62
N TYR A 193 -5.67 3.24 6.96
CA TYR A 193 -6.41 2.12 7.56
C TYR A 193 -7.18 2.54 8.80
N ASN A 194 -6.52 3.19 9.77
CA ASN A 194 -7.18 3.62 11.00
C ASN A 194 -8.33 4.61 10.74
N ASN A 195 -8.15 5.57 9.82
CA ASN A 195 -9.20 6.52 9.48
C ASN A 195 -10.34 5.87 8.71
N HIS A 196 -10.04 4.94 7.81
CA HIS A 196 -11.03 4.22 7.03
C HIS A 196 -11.92 3.34 7.90
N ASP A 197 -11.34 2.63 8.86
CA ASP A 197 -12.07 1.76 9.76
C ASP A 197 -13.02 2.54 10.68
N ILE A 198 -12.62 3.74 11.10
CA ILE A 198 -13.49 4.64 11.85
C ILE A 198 -14.67 5.10 10.99
N ASP A 199 -14.42 5.63 9.77
CA ASP A 199 -15.48 6.15 8.90
C ASP A 199 -16.45 5.03 8.46
N ASP A 200 -15.93 3.90 7.99
CA ASP A 200 -16.75 2.76 7.57
C ASP A 200 -17.43 2.08 8.76
N GLY A 201 -16.80 2.05 9.93
CA GLY A 201 -17.39 1.55 11.17
C GLY A 201 -18.58 2.38 11.64
N ILE A 202 -18.52 3.72 11.55
CA ILE A 202 -19.64 4.60 11.83
C ILE A 202 -20.76 4.40 10.79
N ARG A 203 -20.40 4.34 9.49
CA ARG A 203 -21.37 4.14 8.39
C ARG A 203 -22.14 2.83 8.52
N SER A 204 -21.45 1.76 8.93
CA SER A 204 -22.08 0.44 9.13
C SER A 204 -22.92 0.34 10.40
N GLY A 205 -22.80 1.31 11.30
CA GLY A 205 -23.46 1.27 12.62
C GLY A 205 -22.76 0.36 13.64
N LEU A 206 -21.60 -0.20 13.32
CA LEU A 206 -20.80 -0.99 14.27
C LEU A 206 -20.08 -0.11 15.29
N LEU A 207 -19.77 1.14 14.93
CA LEU A 207 -19.20 2.13 15.83
C LEU A 207 -20.15 3.31 16.01
N THR A 208 -20.15 3.84 17.23
CA THR A 208 -20.88 5.07 17.55
C THR A 208 -19.93 6.19 17.94
N ILE A 209 -20.33 7.43 17.75
CA ILE A 209 -19.55 8.60 18.18
C ILE A 209 -19.29 8.54 19.70
N ASP A 210 -20.23 8.06 20.50
CA ASP A 210 -20.07 7.97 21.96
C ASP A 210 -18.94 6.99 22.33
N GLN A 211 -18.83 5.84 21.65
CA GLN A 211 -17.71 4.92 21.82
C GLN A 211 -16.38 5.55 21.41
N LEU A 212 -16.37 6.28 20.29
CA LEU A 212 -15.14 6.97 19.83
C LEU A 212 -14.72 8.09 20.78
N MET A 213 -15.66 8.72 21.50
CA MET A 213 -15.35 9.70 22.53
C MET A 213 -14.62 9.12 23.76
N GLU A 214 -14.55 7.81 23.91
CA GLU A 214 -13.69 7.14 24.92
C GLU A 214 -12.21 7.12 24.50
N VAL A 215 -11.91 7.27 23.19
CA VAL A 215 -10.55 7.34 22.66
C VAL A 215 -10.02 8.78 22.79
N SER A 216 -8.95 8.98 23.54
CA SER A 216 -8.43 10.30 23.88
C SER A 216 -8.15 11.17 22.66
N LEU A 217 -7.51 10.62 21.63
CA LEU A 217 -7.18 11.33 20.40
C LEU A 217 -8.43 11.81 19.66
N PHE A 218 -9.42 10.94 19.46
CA PHE A 218 -10.68 11.31 18.82
C PHE A 218 -11.42 12.38 19.65
N LYS A 219 -11.53 12.16 20.96
CA LYS A 219 -12.21 13.08 21.89
C LYS A 219 -11.62 14.48 21.84
N GLU A 220 -10.27 14.60 21.84
CA GLU A 220 -9.60 15.90 21.78
C GLU A 220 -10.02 16.69 20.53
N HIS A 221 -9.98 16.03 19.36
CA HIS A 221 -10.34 16.67 18.11
C HIS A 221 -11.84 16.95 17.99
N ALA A 222 -12.69 16.02 18.42
CA ALA A 222 -14.15 16.20 18.41
C ALA A 222 -14.58 17.37 19.30
N LEU A 223 -13.97 17.54 20.49
CA LEU A 223 -14.26 18.67 21.38
C LEU A 223 -13.82 20.00 20.77
N LYS A 224 -12.68 20.05 20.09
CA LYS A 224 -12.26 21.27 19.35
C LYS A 224 -13.26 21.66 18.28
N VAL A 225 -13.72 20.67 17.50
CA VAL A 225 -14.74 20.90 16.44
C VAL A 225 -16.06 21.37 17.06
N LYS A 226 -16.56 20.72 18.11
CA LYS A 226 -17.79 21.14 18.82
C LYS A 226 -17.70 22.53 19.42
N ALA A 227 -16.54 22.95 19.92
CA ALA A 227 -16.32 24.29 20.45
C ALA A 227 -16.43 25.37 19.34
N LEU A 228 -15.95 25.05 18.13
CA LEU A 228 -16.05 25.95 16.96
C LEU A 228 -17.44 25.96 16.32
N TYR A 229 -18.15 24.83 16.39
CA TYR A 229 -19.43 24.62 15.74
C TYR A 229 -20.42 23.94 16.72
N PRO A 230 -21.01 24.69 17.67
CA PRO A 230 -21.87 24.12 18.72
C PRO A 230 -23.10 23.36 18.21
N ASP A 231 -23.66 23.81 17.09
CA ASP A 231 -24.88 23.25 16.49
C ASP A 231 -24.61 22.14 15.44
N LEU A 232 -23.38 21.60 15.44
CA LEU A 232 -23.00 20.58 14.47
C LEU A 232 -23.75 19.26 14.73
N SER A 233 -24.37 18.71 13.68
CA SER A 233 -24.99 17.39 13.77
C SER A 233 -23.91 16.29 13.93
N GLN A 234 -24.27 15.18 14.61
CA GLN A 234 -23.36 14.04 14.77
C GLN A 234 -22.80 13.51 13.44
N LYS A 235 -23.58 13.57 12.37
CA LYS A 235 -23.14 13.13 11.03
C LYS A 235 -22.01 13.99 10.44
N ARG A 236 -21.83 15.21 10.93
CA ARG A 236 -20.80 16.15 10.45
C ARG A 236 -19.61 16.30 11.41
N LEU A 237 -19.71 15.67 12.57
CA LEU A 237 -18.64 15.61 13.55
C LEU A 237 -17.57 14.63 13.12
#